data_7e45d2681a9a2af6ab2fa88b648ceda3
#
_entry.id   7e45d2681a9a2af6ab2fa88b648ceda3
#
_cell.length_a   1.000
_cell.length_b   1.000
_cell.length_c   1.000
_cell.angle_alpha   90.00
_cell.angle_beta   90.00
_cell.angle_gamma   90.00
#
_symmetry.space_group_name_H-M   'P 1'
#
loop_
_entity.id
_entity.type
_entity.pdbx_description
1 polymer ?
#
loop_
_entity_poly.entity_id
_entity_poly.type
_entity_poly.pdbx_seq_one_letter_code
_entity_poly.pdbx_strand_id
1 'polypeptide(L)'
;MIREHDIRWFLEDPRRLMQMKPFTRGGEMNGHGYEGGDLLNNATIETGFANLTLHPISQDTYITEYRPDLHHIILNKSIPKIKVLFDGMPMPFTEITQTASFQKLIHSAHVRNLTANPLEFTLCADKTDESIQKAFQDIKQEWLWRGLEWNKYMAINTCKQVGNCGVLFSYDKDTEKYSVTNFSYEDGYQIVPNYDEYGLEIARSLVYQVENSIVIDAYDSKKHYRCTQGENGWKIQQEPHGFSRCPLLHKRGKVAWEYAESSIEMWELMANINAIALKRFGTFALAFWGDMDSDSFQKDSSTMIVNLSSDTTNGKQDVKVLEFPEPQTMDKYLKTLEEKISLFSSTSFITPKDITTSNSGGNGIALAMSNDYSLAVQSAMDWRQFVNDMVYLHQEGLDLENTDTTHYSTIRIGAKIIPWSLETTNTKLINLGMEAPYLSTQTIIEKCPDADPNEVERVIAERGSLISRNAQTVDNNADKATSMATNRNDIIRDNEDKIDVEPAQVNS
;
A
#
# COMPACT_ATOMS: atom_id res chain seq x y z
N MET A 1 27.50 37.23 -2.22
CA MET A 1 27.24 36.10 -3.14
C MET A 1 26.25 35.20 -2.45
N ILE A 2 25.04 35.05 -3.01
CA ILE A 2 23.98 34.16 -2.45
C ILE A 2 24.42 32.73 -2.80
N ARG A 3 24.42 31.86 -1.78
CA ARG A 3 24.85 30.47 -1.95
C ARG A 3 23.65 29.59 -2.30
N GLU A 4 23.89 28.46 -2.99
CA GLU A 4 22.86 27.50 -3.42
C GLU A 4 22.03 26.85 -2.25
N HIS A 5 22.49 27.02 -1.01
CA HIS A 5 21.76 26.58 0.20
C HIS A 5 20.73 27.58 0.72
N ASP A 6 20.50 28.68 0.02
CA ASP A 6 19.52 29.71 0.40
C ASP A 6 18.36 29.73 -0.60
N ILE A 7 17.12 29.77 -0.11
CA ILE A 7 15.93 29.90 -0.96
C ILE A 7 16.03 31.09 -1.92
N ARG A 8 16.73 32.15 -1.53
CA ARG A 8 16.99 33.35 -2.35
C ARG A 8 17.71 33.02 -3.65
N TRP A 9 18.62 32.05 -3.66
CA TRP A 9 19.28 31.59 -4.88
C TRP A 9 18.30 30.99 -5.89
N PHE A 10 17.31 30.23 -5.39
CA PHE A 10 16.24 29.70 -6.24
C PHE A 10 15.31 30.81 -6.76
N LEU A 11 15.08 31.86 -5.95
CA LEU A 11 14.20 32.96 -6.33
C LEU A 11 14.86 33.95 -7.31
N GLU A 12 16.18 33.97 -7.45
CA GLU A 12 16.86 34.74 -8.52
C GLU A 12 16.45 34.26 -9.92
N ASP A 13 16.24 32.96 -10.08
CA ASP A 13 15.67 32.34 -11.28
C ASP A 13 14.67 31.26 -10.86
N PRO A 14 13.37 31.58 -10.79
CA PRO A 14 12.35 30.64 -10.34
C PRO A 14 12.28 29.32 -11.12
N ARG A 15 12.85 29.23 -12.33
CA ARG A 15 12.96 27.97 -13.07
C ARG A 15 13.76 26.91 -12.30
N ARG A 16 14.66 27.33 -11.41
CA ARG A 16 15.41 26.41 -10.53
C ARG A 16 14.49 25.67 -9.56
N LEU A 17 13.37 26.27 -9.15
CA LEU A 17 12.35 25.64 -8.30
C LEU A 17 11.58 24.53 -9.01
N MET A 18 11.66 24.47 -10.34
CA MET A 18 10.99 23.44 -11.16
C MET A 18 11.91 22.24 -11.44
N GLN A 19 13.17 22.30 -11.07
CA GLN A 19 14.17 21.27 -11.38
C GLN A 19 13.97 20.04 -10.48
N MET A 20 13.27 19.08 -11.01
CA MET A 20 13.04 17.80 -10.35
C MET A 20 14.07 16.77 -10.79
N LYS A 21 14.66 16.03 -9.85
CA LYS A 21 15.43 14.84 -10.20
C LYS A 21 14.51 13.83 -10.88
N PRO A 22 14.87 13.29 -12.06
CA PRO A 22 14.02 12.35 -12.77
C PRO A 22 13.75 11.10 -11.94
N PHE A 23 12.61 10.48 -12.19
CA PHE A 23 12.35 9.11 -11.72
C PHE A 23 13.24 8.16 -12.55
N THR A 24 13.78 7.14 -11.91
CA THR A 24 14.59 6.14 -12.58
C THR A 24 14.09 4.75 -12.24
N ARG A 25 13.97 3.92 -13.27
CA ARG A 25 13.67 2.49 -13.12
C ARG A 25 15.01 1.73 -13.24
N GLY A 26 15.17 0.67 -12.43
CA GLY A 26 16.36 -0.17 -12.48
C GLY A 26 16.63 -0.65 -13.90
N GLY A 27 17.87 -0.50 -14.36
CA GLY A 27 18.23 -0.74 -15.75
C GLY A 27 18.20 -2.20 -16.17
N GLU A 28 18.03 -2.42 -17.46
CA GLU A 28 18.24 -3.71 -18.08
C GLU A 28 19.73 -4.07 -18.04
N MET A 29 20.05 -5.27 -17.63
CA MET A 29 21.37 -5.88 -17.75
C MET A 29 21.61 -6.30 -19.21
N ASN A 30 21.62 -5.37 -20.16
CA ASN A 30 21.95 -5.70 -21.52
C ASN A 30 22.80 -4.61 -22.15
N GLY A 31 23.98 -5.03 -22.62
CA GLY A 31 25.00 -4.21 -23.23
C GLY A 31 24.64 -3.60 -24.59
N HIS A 32 23.39 -3.22 -24.81
CA HIS A 32 22.98 -2.41 -25.96
C HIS A 32 22.54 -1.04 -25.44
N GLY A 33 23.45 -0.08 -25.58
CA GLY A 33 23.22 1.31 -25.26
C GLY A 33 21.97 1.83 -25.94
N TYR A 34 21.05 2.36 -25.14
CA TYR A 34 19.98 3.20 -25.61
C TYR A 34 20.55 4.58 -25.93
N GLU A 35 20.63 4.92 -27.18
CA GLU A 35 20.74 6.30 -27.65
C GLU A 35 19.39 6.99 -27.40
N GLY A 36 19.21 7.53 -26.23
CA GLY A 36 18.01 8.26 -25.83
C GLY A 36 18.37 9.46 -24.98
N GLY A 37 18.57 10.59 -25.64
CA GLY A 37 18.45 11.97 -25.13
C GLY A 37 19.28 12.36 -23.91
N ASP A 38 20.23 13.15 -24.18
CA ASP A 38 21.12 14.09 -23.49
C ASP A 38 20.62 14.79 -22.19
N LEU A 39 20.03 14.14 -21.21
CA LEU A 39 19.67 14.83 -19.96
C LEU A 39 20.29 14.24 -18.68
N LEU A 40 20.92 13.11 -18.78
CA LEU A 40 21.82 12.60 -17.76
C LEU A 40 23.09 12.14 -18.48
N ASN A 41 24.06 13.01 -18.61
CA ASN A 41 25.40 12.62 -18.95
C ASN A 41 25.77 11.40 -18.10
N ASN A 42 25.81 10.24 -18.74
CA ASN A 42 26.51 9.04 -18.37
C ASN A 42 26.88 8.93 -16.87
N ALA A 43 25.91 8.93 -15.98
CA ALA A 43 26.13 8.39 -14.66
C ALA A 43 26.19 6.87 -14.81
N THR A 44 27.23 6.39 -15.48
CA THR A 44 27.67 5.00 -15.41
C THR A 44 28.09 4.81 -13.97
N ILE A 45 27.21 4.27 -13.15
CA ILE A 45 27.63 3.77 -11.85
C ILE A 45 28.45 2.53 -12.17
N GLU A 46 29.77 2.70 -12.23
CA GLU A 46 30.71 1.59 -12.22
C GLU A 46 30.58 0.87 -10.87
N THR A 47 29.53 0.11 -10.71
CA THR A 47 29.51 -0.96 -9.72
C THR A 47 30.24 -2.13 -10.37
N GLY A 48 31.05 -2.90 -9.64
CA GLY A 48 31.80 -4.06 -10.15
C GLY A 48 30.94 -5.20 -10.74
N PHE A 49 29.68 -4.94 -11.03
CA PHE A 49 28.72 -5.70 -11.82
C PHE A 49 28.34 -4.84 -13.02
N ALA A 50 28.45 -5.42 -14.21
CA ALA A 50 28.21 -4.85 -15.52
C ALA A 50 27.26 -3.64 -15.55
N ASN A 51 27.66 -2.59 -16.26
CA ASN A 51 27.00 -1.30 -16.48
C ASN A 51 25.49 -1.31 -16.28
N LEU A 52 25.05 -0.86 -15.11
CA LEU A 52 23.63 -0.67 -14.80
C LEU A 52 23.21 0.68 -15.38
N THR A 53 22.54 0.66 -16.53
CA THR A 53 22.00 1.88 -17.13
C THR A 53 20.65 2.20 -16.49
N LEU A 54 20.58 3.31 -15.74
CA LEU A 54 19.32 3.79 -15.18
C LEU A 54 18.58 4.61 -16.24
N HIS A 55 17.35 4.23 -16.54
CA HIS A 55 16.50 4.95 -17.49
C HIS A 55 15.59 5.93 -16.74
N PRO A 56 15.60 7.23 -17.11
CA PRO A 56 14.66 8.18 -16.57
C PRO A 56 13.23 7.85 -17.05
N ILE A 57 12.26 7.91 -16.14
CA ILE A 57 10.86 7.69 -16.42
C ILE A 57 10.08 8.97 -16.08
N SER A 58 9.17 9.36 -16.96
CA SER A 58 8.25 10.46 -16.69
C SER A 58 7.04 9.96 -15.89
N GLN A 59 6.40 10.85 -15.14
CA GLN A 59 5.14 10.52 -14.44
C GLN A 59 4.01 10.18 -15.43
N ASP A 60 4.04 10.73 -16.64
CA ASP A 60 3.12 10.36 -17.72
C ASP A 60 3.20 8.88 -18.08
N THR A 61 4.41 8.29 -18.02
CA THR A 61 4.58 6.86 -18.23
C THR A 61 3.86 6.05 -17.16
N TYR A 62 3.97 6.42 -15.89
CA TYR A 62 3.26 5.75 -14.81
C TYR A 62 1.74 5.84 -14.95
N ILE A 63 1.21 6.99 -15.36
CA ILE A 63 -0.22 7.16 -15.64
C ILE A 63 -0.65 6.25 -16.79
N THR A 64 0.16 6.18 -17.86
CA THR A 64 -0.12 5.34 -19.02
C THR A 64 -0.09 3.85 -18.63
N GLU A 65 0.85 3.42 -17.80
CA GLU A 65 0.95 2.06 -17.28
C GLU A 65 -0.24 1.72 -16.36
N TYR A 66 -0.69 2.65 -15.54
CA TYR A 66 -1.81 2.45 -14.63
C TYR A 66 -3.15 2.29 -15.35
N ARG A 67 -3.31 2.91 -16.52
CA ARG A 67 -4.55 2.94 -17.30
C ARG A 67 -4.54 1.87 -18.38
N PRO A 68 -5.28 0.75 -18.22
CA PRO A 68 -5.28 -0.36 -19.20
C PRO A 68 -5.68 0.08 -20.60
N ASP A 69 -6.53 1.11 -20.73
CA ASP A 69 -6.95 1.68 -22.01
C ASP A 69 -5.80 2.37 -22.77
N LEU A 70 -4.74 2.77 -22.08
CA LEU A 70 -3.56 3.41 -22.67
C LEU A 70 -2.34 2.45 -22.82
N HIS A 71 -2.39 1.26 -22.22
CA HIS A 71 -1.28 0.28 -22.25
C HIS A 71 -0.82 -0.06 -23.66
N HIS A 72 -1.77 -0.17 -24.61
CA HIS A 72 -1.47 -0.46 -26.00
C HIS A 72 -0.47 0.56 -26.61
N ILE A 73 -0.45 1.81 -26.12
CA ILE A 73 0.48 2.85 -26.59
C ILE A 73 1.93 2.47 -26.25
N ILE A 74 2.17 2.00 -25.00
CA ILE A 74 3.51 1.60 -24.54
C ILE A 74 3.94 0.33 -25.25
N LEU A 75 3.07 -0.68 -25.28
CA LEU A 75 3.36 -1.96 -25.88
C LEU A 75 3.60 -1.86 -27.38
N ASN A 76 2.85 -1.02 -28.09
CA ASN A 76 3.06 -0.76 -29.52
C ASN A 76 4.41 -0.05 -29.78
N LYS A 77 4.89 0.81 -28.89
CA LYS A 77 6.26 1.38 -28.97
C LYS A 77 7.33 0.30 -28.80
N SER A 78 7.04 -0.79 -28.09
CA SER A 78 7.95 -1.91 -27.87
C SER A 78 7.97 -2.92 -29.03
N ILE A 79 7.02 -2.87 -29.98
CA ILE A 79 6.96 -3.79 -31.12
C ILE A 79 8.26 -3.87 -31.93
N PRO A 80 8.99 -2.77 -32.24
CA PRO A 80 10.27 -2.88 -32.94
C PRO A 80 11.30 -3.71 -32.21
N LYS A 81 11.35 -3.65 -30.87
CA LYS A 81 12.25 -4.46 -30.04
C LYS A 81 11.82 -5.93 -30.06
N ILE A 82 10.52 -6.18 -30.01
CA ILE A 82 9.95 -7.51 -30.06
C ILE A 82 10.26 -8.18 -31.40
N LYS A 83 10.26 -7.45 -32.52
CA LYS A 83 10.65 -7.98 -33.84
C LYS A 83 12.03 -8.61 -33.84
N VAL A 84 12.96 -8.06 -33.09
CA VAL A 84 14.33 -8.60 -32.95
C VAL A 84 14.30 -9.98 -32.27
N LEU A 85 13.38 -10.21 -31.33
CA LEU A 85 13.23 -11.49 -30.65
C LEU A 85 12.72 -12.60 -31.59
N PHE A 86 12.02 -12.24 -32.67
CA PHE A 86 11.50 -13.19 -33.66
C PHE A 86 12.52 -13.54 -34.76
N ASP A 87 13.73 -12.95 -34.75
CA ASP A 87 14.85 -13.27 -35.60
C ASP A 87 14.45 -13.53 -37.10
N GLY A 88 13.76 -12.51 -37.67
CA GLY A 88 13.31 -12.57 -39.06
C GLY A 88 11.99 -13.34 -39.31
N MET A 89 11.41 -13.96 -38.29
CA MET A 89 10.07 -14.52 -38.41
C MET A 89 9.01 -13.40 -38.53
N PRO A 90 7.94 -13.61 -39.31
CA PRO A 90 6.89 -12.61 -39.42
C PRO A 90 6.18 -12.44 -38.07
N MET A 91 6.06 -11.21 -37.64
CA MET A 91 5.29 -10.89 -36.45
C MET A 91 3.84 -11.36 -36.60
N PRO A 92 3.27 -12.07 -35.61
CA PRO A 92 1.90 -12.55 -35.66
C PRO A 92 0.85 -11.44 -35.58
N PHE A 93 1.25 -10.22 -35.21
CA PHE A 93 0.37 -9.06 -35.00
C PHE A 93 1.05 -7.75 -35.39
N THR A 94 0.25 -6.77 -35.78
CA THR A 94 0.67 -5.39 -36.05
C THR A 94 0.38 -4.47 -34.87
N GLU A 95 -0.61 -4.79 -34.06
CA GLU A 95 -1.06 -4.03 -32.92
C GLU A 95 -1.37 -4.97 -31.75
N ILE A 96 -1.08 -4.50 -30.56
CA ILE A 96 -1.44 -5.16 -29.31
C ILE A 96 -2.79 -4.59 -28.88
N THR A 97 -3.78 -5.47 -28.71
CA THR A 97 -5.17 -5.10 -28.40
C THR A 97 -5.64 -5.58 -27.03
N GLN A 98 -4.99 -6.63 -26.52
CA GLN A 98 -5.33 -7.16 -25.19
C GLN A 98 -4.37 -6.60 -24.16
N THR A 99 -4.93 -5.91 -23.20
CA THR A 99 -4.21 -5.33 -22.05
C THR A 99 -4.83 -5.86 -20.76
N ALA A 100 -4.04 -5.93 -19.71
CA ALA A 100 -4.46 -6.39 -18.41
C ALA A 100 -4.44 -5.25 -17.39
N SER A 101 -5.22 -5.38 -16.33
CA SER A 101 -5.29 -4.38 -15.25
C SER A 101 -4.45 -4.78 -14.04
N PHE A 102 -3.31 -5.46 -14.24
CA PHE A 102 -2.45 -5.89 -13.14
C PHE A 102 -1.96 -4.72 -12.30
N GLN A 103 -1.54 -3.62 -12.92
CA GLN A 103 -1.06 -2.44 -12.21
C GLN A 103 -2.14 -1.88 -11.28
N LYS A 104 -3.38 -1.77 -11.76
CA LYS A 104 -4.50 -1.30 -10.94
C LYS A 104 -4.82 -2.26 -9.80
N LEU A 105 -4.71 -3.55 -10.02
CA LEU A 105 -4.97 -4.58 -9.02
C LEU A 105 -3.89 -4.57 -7.93
N ILE A 106 -2.62 -4.51 -8.32
CA ILE A 106 -1.47 -4.39 -7.41
C ILE A 106 -1.57 -3.10 -6.60
N HIS A 107 -1.81 -1.98 -7.26
CA HIS A 107 -1.98 -0.68 -6.63
C HIS A 107 -3.10 -0.72 -5.57
N SER A 108 -4.27 -1.22 -5.94
CA SER A 108 -5.42 -1.31 -5.03
C SER A 108 -5.12 -2.19 -3.80
N ALA A 109 -4.36 -3.28 -3.97
CA ALA A 109 -3.94 -4.13 -2.88
C ALA A 109 -2.97 -3.40 -1.92
N HIS A 110 -1.94 -2.74 -2.46
CA HIS A 110 -0.98 -2.00 -1.67
C HIS A 110 -1.61 -0.84 -0.90
N VAL A 111 -2.50 -0.07 -1.56
CA VAL A 111 -3.22 1.04 -0.91
C VAL A 111 -4.13 0.52 0.19
N ARG A 112 -4.96 -0.50 -0.09
CA ARG A 112 -5.85 -1.11 0.89
C ARG A 112 -5.09 -1.60 2.12
N ASN A 113 -3.95 -2.27 1.91
CA ASN A 113 -3.15 -2.82 3.00
C ASN A 113 -2.61 -1.73 3.95
N LEU A 114 -2.45 -0.49 3.47
CA LEU A 114 -1.98 0.64 4.29
C LEU A 114 -3.12 1.51 4.85
N THR A 115 -4.30 1.46 4.25
CA THR A 115 -5.37 2.44 4.55
C THR A 115 -6.64 1.83 5.11
N ALA A 116 -6.76 0.50 5.14
CA ALA A 116 -7.95 -0.18 5.63
C ALA A 116 -8.21 0.04 7.14
N ASN A 117 -7.15 0.27 7.90
CA ASN A 117 -7.25 0.62 9.31
C ASN A 117 -7.05 2.13 9.50
N PRO A 118 -7.78 2.75 10.44
CA PRO A 118 -7.53 4.13 10.81
C PRO A 118 -6.14 4.29 11.42
N LEU A 119 -5.68 5.54 11.47
CA LEU A 119 -4.39 5.88 12.07
C LEU A 119 -4.43 5.63 13.58
N GLU A 120 -3.43 4.91 14.09
CA GLU A 120 -3.26 4.74 15.52
C GLU A 120 -2.42 5.88 16.10
N PHE A 121 -3.02 6.60 17.06
CA PHE A 121 -2.36 7.69 17.80
C PHE A 121 -1.83 7.18 19.12
N THR A 122 -0.62 7.59 19.48
CA THR A 122 0.01 7.25 20.76
C THR A 122 0.43 8.53 21.46
N LEU A 123 -0.07 8.76 22.67
CA LEU A 123 0.36 9.86 23.52
C LEU A 123 1.75 9.53 24.10
N CYS A 124 2.74 10.37 23.76
CA CYS A 124 4.13 10.25 24.23
C CYS A 124 4.45 11.19 25.40
N ALA A 125 3.43 11.78 26.03
CA ALA A 125 3.51 12.66 27.20
C ALA A 125 3.03 11.95 28.47
N ASP A 126 3.08 12.65 29.61
CA ASP A 126 2.57 12.13 30.87
C ASP A 126 1.06 11.87 30.77
N LYS A 127 0.68 10.61 30.97
CA LYS A 127 -0.70 10.15 30.88
C LYS A 127 -1.55 10.48 32.11
N THR A 128 -0.95 11.05 33.16
CA THR A 128 -1.66 11.38 34.41
C THR A 128 -2.29 12.79 34.40
N ASP A 129 -1.90 13.63 33.43
CA ASP A 129 -2.43 14.98 33.29
C ASP A 129 -3.75 14.95 32.46
N GLU A 130 -4.87 15.24 33.15
CA GLU A 130 -6.21 15.27 32.56
C GLU A 130 -6.34 16.31 31.43
N SER A 131 -5.61 17.43 31.50
CA SER A 131 -5.64 18.46 30.48
C SER A 131 -5.00 17.97 29.19
N ILE A 132 -3.88 17.26 29.29
CA ILE A 132 -3.18 16.63 28.18
C ILE A 132 -4.03 15.51 27.58
N GLN A 133 -4.69 14.71 28.40
CA GLN A 133 -5.60 13.66 27.94
C GLN A 133 -6.77 14.25 27.15
N LYS A 134 -7.40 15.31 27.65
CA LYS A 134 -8.49 15.98 26.95
C LYS A 134 -8.03 16.54 25.62
N ALA A 135 -6.93 17.29 25.59
CA ALA A 135 -6.38 17.84 24.35
C ALA A 135 -5.98 16.74 23.34
N PHE A 136 -5.48 15.60 23.82
CA PHE A 136 -5.20 14.44 22.97
C PHE A 136 -6.47 13.88 22.32
N GLN A 137 -7.58 13.79 23.05
CA GLN A 137 -8.86 13.35 22.50
C GLN A 137 -9.42 14.37 21.50
N ASP A 138 -9.30 15.66 21.81
CA ASP A 138 -9.73 16.74 20.91
C ASP A 138 -8.97 16.66 19.57
N ILE A 139 -7.65 16.47 19.59
CA ILE A 139 -6.83 16.30 18.36
C ILE A 139 -7.31 15.09 17.54
N LYS A 140 -7.59 13.95 18.18
CA LYS A 140 -8.10 12.76 17.48
C LYS A 140 -9.48 13.01 16.87
N GLN A 141 -10.35 13.66 17.60
CA GLN A 141 -11.70 13.96 17.16
C GLN A 141 -11.70 14.93 15.98
N GLU A 142 -10.90 15.99 16.05
CA GLU A 142 -10.72 16.95 14.96
C GLU A 142 -10.08 16.31 13.72
N TRP A 143 -9.12 15.39 13.91
CA TRP A 143 -8.54 14.61 12.81
C TRP A 143 -9.62 13.88 12.02
N LEU A 144 -10.52 13.17 12.71
CA LEU A 144 -11.62 12.43 12.08
C LEU A 144 -12.65 13.38 11.48
N TRP A 145 -13.03 14.42 12.20
CA TRP A 145 -14.04 15.38 11.78
C TRP A 145 -13.66 16.14 10.51
N ARG A 146 -12.39 16.51 10.38
CA ARG A 146 -11.84 17.21 9.20
C ARG A 146 -11.51 16.28 8.04
N GLY A 147 -11.71 14.98 8.21
CA GLY A 147 -11.46 14.00 7.15
C GLY A 147 -9.99 13.82 6.80
N LEU A 148 -9.06 14.04 7.73
CA LEU A 148 -7.62 13.89 7.49
C LEU A 148 -7.23 12.43 7.17
N GLU A 149 -8.04 11.45 7.58
CA GLU A 149 -7.91 10.06 7.11
C GLU A 149 -8.05 9.94 5.59
N TRP A 150 -8.97 10.72 5.00
CA TRP A 150 -9.12 10.80 3.54
C TRP A 150 -7.88 11.43 2.88
N ASN A 151 -7.34 12.49 3.47
CA ASN A 151 -6.11 13.11 2.95
C ASN A 151 -4.93 12.14 3.01
N LYS A 152 -4.78 11.37 4.10
CA LYS A 152 -3.80 10.28 4.21
C LYS A 152 -4.00 9.24 3.12
N TYR A 153 -5.25 8.77 2.93
CA TYR A 153 -5.59 7.80 1.88
C TYR A 153 -5.19 8.33 0.50
N MET A 154 -5.58 9.57 0.17
CA MET A 154 -5.28 10.18 -1.14
C MET A 154 -3.76 10.33 -1.36
N ALA A 155 -3.01 10.73 -0.33
CA ALA A 155 -1.55 10.81 -0.43
C ALA A 155 -0.91 9.45 -0.74
N ILE A 156 -1.31 8.39 -0.03
CA ILE A 156 -0.82 7.02 -0.25
C ILE A 156 -1.23 6.54 -1.65
N ASN A 157 -2.50 6.73 -2.03
CA ASN A 157 -3.04 6.36 -3.32
C ASN A 157 -2.23 6.97 -4.46
N THR A 158 -2.09 8.30 -4.44
CA THR A 158 -1.36 9.05 -5.47
C THR A 158 0.13 8.66 -5.52
N CYS A 159 0.79 8.54 -4.37
CA CYS A 159 2.21 8.16 -4.34
C CYS A 159 2.44 6.75 -4.90
N LYS A 160 1.56 5.80 -4.61
CA LYS A 160 1.63 4.43 -5.14
C LYS A 160 1.27 4.34 -6.62
N GLN A 161 0.57 5.34 -7.16
CA GLN A 161 0.16 5.42 -8.56
C GLN A 161 1.21 6.11 -9.45
N VAL A 162 1.71 7.29 -9.04
CA VAL A 162 2.60 8.11 -9.87
C VAL A 162 3.97 8.36 -9.24
N GLY A 163 4.27 7.72 -8.12
CA GLY A 163 5.55 7.83 -7.43
C GLY A 163 5.76 9.14 -6.67
N ASN A 164 4.78 10.03 -6.63
CA ASN A 164 4.89 11.35 -6.02
C ASN A 164 3.54 11.80 -5.47
N CYS A 165 3.51 12.44 -4.30
CA CYS A 165 2.32 13.06 -3.75
C CYS A 165 2.66 14.26 -2.88
N GLY A 166 1.71 15.17 -2.72
CA GLY A 166 1.81 16.32 -1.83
C GLY A 166 0.54 16.56 -1.04
N VAL A 167 0.72 17.04 0.18
CA VAL A 167 -0.36 17.48 1.05
C VAL A 167 0.00 18.86 1.59
N LEU A 168 -0.81 19.85 1.31
CA LEU A 168 -0.62 21.22 1.77
C LEU A 168 -1.57 21.53 2.90
N PHE A 169 -1.02 22.03 4.00
CA PHE A 169 -1.74 22.66 5.08
C PHE A 169 -1.72 24.17 4.82
N SER A 170 -2.86 24.80 4.72
CA SER A 170 -3.00 26.23 4.49
C SER A 170 -3.89 26.87 5.54
N TYR A 171 -3.49 28.03 6.06
CA TYR A 171 -4.27 28.81 6.99
C TYR A 171 -4.79 30.08 6.31
N ASP A 172 -6.10 30.22 6.31
CA ASP A 172 -6.79 31.39 5.77
C ASP A 172 -7.03 32.39 6.91
N LYS A 173 -6.44 33.57 6.78
CA LYS A 173 -6.55 34.63 7.77
C LYS A 173 -7.92 35.30 7.81
N ASP A 174 -8.65 35.24 6.69
CA ASP A 174 -9.96 35.89 6.61
C ASP A 174 -11.04 35.05 7.29
N THR A 175 -10.94 33.75 7.17
CA THR A 175 -11.86 32.80 7.82
C THR A 175 -11.36 32.25 9.15
N GLU A 176 -10.11 32.55 9.52
CA GLU A 176 -9.42 32.02 10.70
C GLU A 176 -9.46 30.48 10.78
N LYS A 177 -9.39 29.80 9.63
CA LYS A 177 -9.45 28.35 9.53
C LYS A 177 -8.29 27.79 8.73
N TYR A 178 -7.76 26.64 9.18
CA TYR A 178 -6.84 25.89 8.35
C TYR A 178 -7.58 24.85 7.52
N SER A 179 -7.03 24.55 6.36
CA SER A 179 -7.53 23.55 5.42
C SER A 179 -6.39 22.66 4.94
N VAL A 180 -6.74 21.45 4.47
CA VAL A 180 -5.77 20.46 3.98
C VAL A 180 -6.16 20.04 2.57
N THR A 181 -5.23 20.20 1.63
CA THR A 181 -5.46 19.89 0.21
C THR A 181 -4.40 18.89 -0.28
N ASN A 182 -4.87 17.88 -1.00
CA ASN A 182 -4.00 16.93 -1.68
C ASN A 182 -3.72 17.41 -3.10
N PHE A 183 -2.49 17.21 -3.55
CA PHE A 183 -2.08 17.51 -4.90
C PHE A 183 -1.52 16.28 -5.59
N SER A 184 -1.91 16.07 -6.83
CA SER A 184 -1.43 14.97 -7.66
C SER A 184 -0.95 15.45 -9.03
N TYR A 185 -0.13 14.65 -9.68
CA TYR A 185 0.31 14.92 -11.04
C TYR A 185 -0.84 14.79 -12.05
N GLU A 186 -1.81 13.90 -11.82
CA GLU A 186 -3.00 13.76 -12.66
C GLU A 186 -3.87 15.04 -12.69
N ASP A 187 -3.86 15.79 -11.57
CA ASP A 187 -4.57 17.06 -11.46
C ASP A 187 -3.79 18.24 -12.07
N GLY A 188 -2.64 17.96 -12.70
CA GLY A 188 -1.80 18.96 -13.33
C GLY A 188 -0.78 19.63 -12.40
N TYR A 189 -0.58 19.08 -11.20
CA TYR A 189 0.37 19.62 -10.22
C TYR A 189 1.66 18.80 -10.16
N GLN A 190 2.78 19.47 -10.34
CA GLN A 190 4.10 18.86 -10.13
C GLN A 190 4.68 19.34 -8.80
N ILE A 191 5.07 18.41 -7.95
CA ILE A 191 5.64 18.72 -6.64
C ILE A 191 7.13 18.48 -6.69
N VAL A 192 7.92 19.51 -6.36
CA VAL A 192 9.37 19.52 -6.51
C VAL A 192 10.02 19.88 -5.17
N PRO A 193 10.73 18.93 -4.52
CA PRO A 193 11.55 19.25 -3.38
C PRO A 193 12.83 19.99 -3.83
N ASN A 194 13.18 21.05 -3.14
CA ASN A 194 14.36 21.87 -3.45
C ASN A 194 15.42 21.64 -2.36
N TYR A 195 16.59 21.17 -2.80
CA TYR A 195 17.69 20.82 -1.93
C TYR A 195 18.83 21.84 -2.07
N ASP A 196 19.54 22.06 -0.96
CA ASP A 196 20.78 22.81 -0.99
C ASP A 196 21.96 21.97 -1.55
N GLU A 197 23.14 22.57 -1.60
CA GLU A 197 24.38 21.93 -2.05
C GLU A 197 24.80 20.72 -1.19
N TYR A 198 24.27 20.61 0.05
CA TYR A 198 24.55 19.51 0.98
C TYR A 198 23.48 18.41 0.92
N GLY A 199 22.44 18.58 0.09
CA GLY A 199 21.34 17.66 -0.03
C GLY A 199 20.28 17.80 1.08
N LEU A 200 20.30 18.91 1.83
CA LEU A 200 19.27 19.25 2.80
C LEU A 200 18.10 19.92 2.07
N GLU A 201 16.91 19.51 2.39
CA GLU A 201 15.69 20.10 1.82
C GLU A 201 15.41 21.45 2.47
N ILE A 202 15.40 22.51 1.67
CA ILE A 202 15.19 23.89 2.12
C ILE A 202 13.81 24.44 1.81
N ALA A 203 13.19 23.93 0.75
CA ALA A 203 11.85 24.33 0.31
C ALA A 203 11.19 23.24 -0.52
N ARG A 204 9.89 23.34 -0.71
CA ARG A 204 9.08 22.50 -1.60
C ARG A 204 8.24 23.39 -2.50
N SER A 205 8.24 23.08 -3.78
CA SER A 205 7.51 23.85 -4.79
C SER A 205 6.37 23.03 -5.37
N LEU A 206 5.23 23.68 -5.52
CA LEU A 206 4.08 23.21 -6.26
C LEU A 206 4.05 23.95 -7.59
N VAL A 207 4.27 23.25 -8.70
CA VAL A 207 4.33 23.82 -10.05
C VAL A 207 3.09 23.42 -10.81
N TYR A 208 2.40 24.38 -11.39
CA TYR A 208 1.21 24.17 -12.20
C TYR A 208 1.05 25.27 -13.24
N GLN A 209 0.15 25.05 -14.17
CA GLN A 209 -0.13 25.99 -15.23
C GLN A 209 -1.53 26.60 -15.06
N VAL A 210 -1.62 27.91 -15.14
CA VAL A 210 -2.87 28.65 -15.19
C VAL A 210 -2.93 29.38 -16.52
N GLU A 211 -3.89 29.02 -17.35
CA GLU A 211 -3.97 29.48 -18.74
C GLU A 211 -2.66 29.21 -19.50
N ASN A 212 -1.92 30.27 -19.88
CA ASN A 212 -0.63 30.15 -20.56
C ASN A 212 0.57 30.49 -19.67
N SER A 213 0.35 30.70 -18.36
CA SER A 213 1.40 31.12 -17.43
C SER A 213 1.75 29.98 -16.47
N ILE A 214 3.03 29.78 -16.26
CA ILE A 214 3.51 28.85 -15.23
C ILE A 214 3.45 29.56 -13.87
N VAL A 215 2.85 28.90 -12.89
CA VAL A 215 2.79 29.34 -11.51
C VAL A 215 3.58 28.37 -10.64
N ILE A 216 4.39 28.91 -9.74
CA ILE A 216 5.17 28.14 -8.79
C ILE A 216 4.86 28.67 -7.40
N ASP A 217 4.23 27.84 -6.57
CA ASP A 217 4.02 28.11 -5.16
C ASP A 217 5.07 27.36 -4.36
N ALA A 218 6.10 28.06 -3.87
CA ALA A 218 7.19 27.48 -3.10
C ALA A 218 7.01 27.79 -1.61
N TYR A 219 7.26 26.79 -0.78
CA TYR A 219 7.11 26.89 0.67
C TYR A 219 8.46 26.52 1.34
N ASP A 220 8.98 27.41 2.15
CA ASP A 220 10.07 27.09 3.07
C ASP A 220 9.52 26.87 4.50
N SER A 221 10.35 26.93 5.52
CA SER A 221 9.93 26.75 6.91
C SER A 221 9.12 27.93 7.47
N LYS A 222 9.07 29.09 6.79
CA LYS A 222 8.48 30.34 7.32
C LYS A 222 7.54 31.05 6.35
N LYS A 223 7.83 30.94 5.05
CA LYS A 223 7.19 31.76 4.03
C LYS A 223 6.68 30.93 2.86
N HIS A 224 5.64 31.43 2.26
CA HIS A 224 5.12 31.07 0.95
C HIS A 224 5.62 32.08 -0.08
N TYR A 225 6.08 31.60 -1.22
CA TYR A 225 6.56 32.39 -2.35
C TYR A 225 5.76 32.00 -3.59
N ARG A 226 4.98 32.94 -4.10
CA ARG A 226 4.24 32.76 -5.35
C ARG A 226 4.97 33.41 -6.49
N CYS A 227 5.49 32.59 -7.40
CA CYS A 227 6.22 33.03 -8.58
C CYS A 227 5.32 32.81 -9.80
N THR A 228 4.97 33.90 -10.51
CA THR A 228 4.12 33.84 -11.70
C THR A 228 4.94 34.31 -12.90
N GLN A 229 4.96 33.51 -13.96
CA GLN A 229 5.63 33.85 -15.21
C GLN A 229 4.77 34.88 -15.97
N GLY A 230 5.31 36.06 -16.22
CA GLY A 230 4.68 37.12 -17.03
C GLY A 230 5.51 37.43 -18.28
N GLU A 231 4.98 38.27 -19.14
CA GLU A 231 5.64 38.71 -20.40
C GLU A 231 7.02 39.36 -20.16
N ASN A 232 7.18 40.09 -19.05
CA ASN A 232 8.39 40.79 -18.68
C ASN A 232 9.31 40.03 -17.69
N GLY A 233 9.08 38.74 -17.49
CA GLY A 233 9.83 37.90 -16.55
C GLY A 233 8.97 37.42 -15.37
N TRP A 234 9.62 37.00 -14.31
CA TRP A 234 8.96 36.44 -13.13
C TRP A 234 8.53 37.51 -12.14
N LYS A 235 7.27 37.44 -11.70
CA LYS A 235 6.73 38.22 -10.58
C LYS A 235 6.71 37.34 -9.34
N ILE A 236 7.39 37.80 -8.27
CA ILE A 236 7.51 37.06 -7.02
C ILE A 236 6.75 37.82 -5.93
N GLN A 237 5.83 37.11 -5.26
CA GLN A 237 5.13 37.56 -4.06
C GLN A 237 5.56 36.67 -2.91
N GLN A 238 5.64 37.21 -1.70
CA GLN A 238 5.99 36.46 -0.50
C GLN A 238 5.11 36.83 0.68
N GLU A 239 4.72 35.82 1.43
CA GLU A 239 3.90 36.01 2.64
C GLU A 239 4.21 34.92 3.67
N PRO A 240 4.05 35.21 4.97
CA PRO A 240 4.19 34.20 6.01
C PRO A 240 2.98 33.28 6.02
N HIS A 241 3.20 31.95 6.11
CA HIS A 241 2.13 30.94 6.13
C HIS A 241 1.64 30.56 7.52
N GLY A 242 2.32 31.01 8.59
CA GLY A 242 1.91 30.81 9.99
C GLY A 242 2.40 29.52 10.66
N PHE A 243 2.79 28.48 9.92
CA PHE A 243 3.31 27.24 10.47
C PHE A 243 4.80 27.36 10.83
N SER A 244 5.27 26.54 11.79
CA SER A 244 6.68 26.55 12.23
C SER A 244 7.61 25.78 11.28
N ARG A 245 7.06 24.98 10.39
CA ARG A 245 7.79 24.20 9.37
C ARG A 245 7.10 24.32 8.00
N CYS A 246 7.73 23.79 6.96
CA CYS A 246 7.15 23.77 5.62
C CYS A 246 5.78 23.08 5.63
N PRO A 247 4.68 23.78 5.27
CA PRO A 247 3.33 23.25 5.32
C PRO A 247 2.98 22.34 4.14
N LEU A 248 3.79 22.36 3.06
CA LEU A 248 3.65 21.45 1.94
C LEU A 248 4.43 20.17 2.23
N LEU A 249 3.72 19.12 2.64
CA LEU A 249 4.30 17.80 2.80
C LEU A 249 4.47 17.13 1.44
N HIS A 250 5.58 16.46 1.26
CA HIS A 250 5.92 15.77 0.04
C HIS A 250 6.45 14.36 0.35
N LYS A 251 5.99 13.39 -0.41
CA LYS A 251 6.54 12.03 -0.39
C LYS A 251 6.83 11.60 -1.81
N ARG A 252 8.04 11.13 -2.02
CA ARG A 252 8.45 10.48 -3.25
C ARG A 252 8.72 9.00 -2.97
N GLY A 253 8.21 8.13 -3.81
CA GLY A 253 8.33 6.69 -3.66
C GLY A 253 8.34 5.97 -5.00
N LYS A 254 8.25 4.66 -4.96
CA LYS A 254 8.08 3.82 -6.13
C LYS A 254 6.61 3.53 -6.34
N VAL A 255 6.20 3.41 -7.61
CA VAL A 255 4.86 2.93 -7.95
C VAL A 255 4.68 1.48 -7.49
N ALA A 256 3.44 1.10 -7.25
CA ALA A 256 3.15 -0.21 -6.65
C ALA A 256 3.65 -1.40 -7.48
N TRP A 257 3.66 -1.27 -8.81
CA TRP A 257 4.06 -2.32 -9.76
C TRP A 257 5.48 -2.20 -10.29
N GLU A 258 6.31 -1.30 -9.75
CA GLU A 258 7.65 -0.97 -10.25
C GLU A 258 8.51 -2.19 -10.62
N TYR A 259 8.50 -3.22 -9.78
CA TYR A 259 9.32 -4.41 -9.99
C TYR A 259 8.65 -5.49 -10.86
N ALA A 260 7.34 -5.40 -11.06
CA ALA A 260 6.58 -6.39 -11.83
C ALA A 260 6.37 -5.99 -13.29
N GLU A 261 6.69 -4.74 -13.66
CA GLU A 261 6.34 -4.15 -14.98
C GLU A 261 6.79 -5.01 -16.16
N SER A 262 8.06 -5.43 -16.18
CA SER A 262 8.57 -6.26 -17.27
C SER A 262 7.85 -7.62 -17.41
N SER A 263 7.38 -8.16 -16.29
CA SER A 263 6.60 -9.41 -16.29
C SER A 263 5.17 -9.18 -16.77
N ILE A 264 4.60 -8.02 -16.47
CA ILE A 264 3.27 -7.60 -16.93
C ILE A 264 3.30 -7.39 -18.46
N GLU A 265 4.27 -6.61 -18.96
CA GLU A 265 4.46 -6.42 -20.41
C GLU A 265 4.62 -7.75 -21.14
N MET A 266 5.41 -8.69 -20.61
CA MET A 266 5.60 -10.00 -21.20
C MET A 266 4.31 -10.82 -21.15
N TRP A 267 3.54 -10.77 -20.08
CA TRP A 267 2.25 -11.44 -19.98
C TRP A 267 1.27 -10.93 -21.01
N GLU A 268 1.13 -9.62 -21.17
CA GLU A 268 0.26 -8.99 -22.16
C GLU A 268 0.66 -9.35 -23.59
N LEU A 269 1.96 -9.33 -23.89
CA LEU A 269 2.49 -9.76 -25.17
C LEU A 269 2.11 -11.22 -25.47
N MET A 270 2.35 -12.12 -24.52
CA MET A 270 2.06 -13.55 -24.72
C MET A 270 0.57 -13.83 -24.79
N ALA A 271 -0.26 -13.10 -24.02
CA ALA A 271 -1.71 -13.19 -24.11
C ALA A 271 -2.23 -12.77 -25.51
N ASN A 272 -1.66 -11.69 -26.07
CA ASN A 272 -1.99 -11.27 -27.45
C ASN A 272 -1.57 -12.31 -28.51
N ILE A 273 -0.37 -12.89 -28.37
CA ILE A 273 0.09 -13.95 -29.24
C ILE A 273 -0.85 -15.17 -29.16
N ASN A 274 -1.21 -15.55 -27.93
CA ASN A 274 -2.13 -16.67 -27.69
C ASN A 274 -3.52 -16.41 -28.31
N ALA A 275 -4.06 -15.22 -28.11
CA ALA A 275 -5.36 -14.83 -28.68
C ALA A 275 -5.36 -14.88 -30.21
N ILE A 276 -4.27 -14.43 -30.83
CA ILE A 276 -4.13 -14.49 -32.30
C ILE A 276 -3.97 -15.93 -32.79
N ALA A 277 -3.18 -16.73 -32.08
CA ALA A 277 -3.04 -18.14 -32.35
C ALA A 277 -4.41 -18.84 -32.26
N LEU A 278 -5.16 -18.62 -31.19
CA LEU A 278 -6.52 -19.17 -31.05
C LEU A 278 -7.47 -18.69 -32.16
N LYS A 279 -7.40 -17.42 -32.57
CA LYS A 279 -8.21 -16.88 -33.66
C LYS A 279 -7.85 -17.53 -34.98
N ARG A 280 -6.56 -17.79 -35.26
CA ARG A 280 -6.10 -18.40 -36.50
C ARG A 280 -6.37 -19.90 -36.55
N PHE A 281 -6.25 -20.56 -35.42
CA PHE A 281 -6.27 -22.01 -35.30
C PHE A 281 -7.53 -22.58 -34.64
N GLY A 282 -8.35 -21.72 -34.04
CA GLY A 282 -9.68 -22.06 -33.52
C GLY A 282 -10.68 -22.38 -34.66
N THR A 283 -10.32 -22.10 -35.92
CA THR A 283 -11.01 -22.54 -37.11
C THR A 283 -10.31 -23.79 -37.64
N PHE A 284 -11.08 -24.80 -37.96
CA PHE A 284 -10.56 -26.08 -38.48
C PHE A 284 -9.63 -25.83 -39.66
N ALA A 285 -8.37 -26.29 -39.56
CA ALA A 285 -7.50 -26.36 -40.72
C ALA A 285 -7.62 -27.77 -41.36
N LEU A 286 -8.08 -27.81 -42.58
CA LEU A 286 -8.19 -29.03 -43.34
C LEU A 286 -7.00 -29.13 -44.30
N ALA A 287 -6.17 -30.16 -44.17
CA ALA A 287 -5.12 -30.47 -45.13
C ALA A 287 -5.64 -31.53 -46.07
N PHE A 288 -5.61 -31.20 -47.35
CA PHE A 288 -5.97 -32.11 -48.43
C PHE A 288 -4.72 -32.56 -49.17
N TRP A 289 -4.58 -33.85 -49.37
CA TRP A 289 -3.60 -34.45 -50.23
C TRP A 289 -4.30 -34.96 -51.50
N GLY A 290 -3.99 -34.39 -52.66
CA GLY A 290 -4.55 -34.76 -53.94
C GLY A 290 -4.86 -33.55 -54.83
N ASP A 291 -5.07 -33.80 -56.15
CA ASP A 291 -5.54 -32.76 -57.04
C ASP A 291 -7.01 -32.48 -56.78
N MET A 292 -7.27 -31.34 -56.11
CA MET A 292 -8.63 -30.85 -55.94
C MET A 292 -8.79 -29.53 -56.71
N ASP A 293 -9.89 -29.50 -57.51
CA ASP A 293 -10.28 -28.27 -58.16
C ASP A 293 -10.63 -27.18 -57.18
N SER A 294 -9.88 -26.09 -57.21
CA SER A 294 -10.01 -24.98 -56.26
C SER A 294 -11.39 -24.31 -56.23
N ASP A 295 -12.19 -24.56 -57.27
CA ASP A 295 -13.51 -23.95 -57.42
C ASP A 295 -14.64 -24.70 -56.70
N SER A 296 -14.35 -25.90 -56.18
CA SER A 296 -15.35 -26.71 -55.48
C SER A 296 -15.52 -26.39 -54.00
N PHE A 297 -14.69 -25.51 -53.45
CA PHE A 297 -14.80 -25.09 -52.03
C PHE A 297 -15.30 -23.67 -51.92
N GLN A 298 -16.48 -23.48 -51.35
CA GLN A 298 -16.91 -22.18 -50.84
C GLN A 298 -15.92 -21.78 -49.75
N LYS A 299 -15.11 -20.74 -50.02
CA LYS A 299 -14.25 -20.10 -49.02
C LYS A 299 -15.13 -19.42 -48.01
N ASP A 300 -15.48 -20.12 -46.94
CA ASP A 300 -15.93 -19.47 -45.73
C ASP A 300 -14.72 -18.86 -45.04
N SER A 301 -14.80 -17.59 -44.65
CA SER A 301 -13.70 -16.83 -44.08
C SER A 301 -13.15 -17.40 -42.75
N SER A 302 -13.78 -18.46 -42.27
CA SER A 302 -13.45 -19.13 -41.01
C SER A 302 -12.63 -20.42 -41.16
N THR A 303 -12.51 -21.01 -42.36
CA THR A 303 -11.84 -22.30 -42.54
C THR A 303 -10.55 -22.15 -43.32
N MET A 304 -9.41 -22.54 -42.71
CA MET A 304 -8.12 -22.59 -43.40
C MET A 304 -7.98 -23.89 -44.15
N ILE A 305 -7.88 -23.81 -45.48
CA ILE A 305 -7.69 -24.98 -46.35
C ILE A 305 -6.22 -24.94 -46.81
N VAL A 306 -5.46 -25.99 -46.50
CA VAL A 306 -4.10 -26.18 -46.99
C VAL A 306 -4.12 -27.30 -48.03
N ASN A 307 -3.87 -26.94 -49.27
CA ASN A 307 -3.73 -27.92 -50.34
C ASN A 307 -2.25 -28.32 -50.46
N LEU A 308 -1.96 -29.57 -50.17
CA LEU A 308 -0.64 -30.17 -50.31
C LEU A 308 -0.64 -31.03 -51.57
N SER A 309 -0.04 -30.53 -52.66
CA SER A 309 0.15 -31.32 -53.85
C SER A 309 1.04 -32.53 -53.57
N SER A 310 0.55 -33.74 -53.81
CA SER A 310 1.37 -34.92 -53.68
C SER A 310 1.81 -35.40 -55.09
N ASP A 311 3.10 -35.42 -55.25
CA ASP A 311 3.75 -36.03 -56.42
C ASP A 311 3.67 -37.60 -56.43
N THR A 312 2.62 -38.15 -55.86
CA THR A 312 2.52 -39.60 -55.72
C THR A 312 1.58 -40.17 -56.75
N THR A 313 2.15 -40.98 -57.62
CA THR A 313 1.54 -41.85 -58.67
C THR A 313 0.51 -42.83 -58.12
N ASN A 314 0.15 -42.86 -56.89
CA ASN A 314 -0.86 -43.67 -56.23
C ASN A 314 -1.94 -42.83 -55.58
N GLY A 315 -2.88 -42.37 -56.38
CA GLY A 315 -3.97 -41.45 -56.02
C GLY A 315 -4.88 -41.87 -54.87
N LYS A 316 -4.41 -41.93 -53.70
CA LYS A 316 -5.25 -41.91 -52.49
C LYS A 316 -5.40 -40.47 -52.04
N GLN A 317 -6.56 -39.91 -52.27
CA GLN A 317 -6.98 -38.66 -51.64
C GLN A 317 -7.11 -38.90 -50.12
N ASP A 318 -6.43 -38.13 -49.33
CA ASP A 318 -6.55 -38.17 -47.87
C ASP A 318 -6.89 -36.77 -47.36
N VAL A 319 -7.78 -36.70 -46.39
CA VAL A 319 -8.20 -35.48 -45.72
C VAL A 319 -7.82 -35.61 -44.26
N LYS A 320 -6.92 -34.80 -43.80
CA LYS A 320 -6.53 -34.79 -42.40
C LYS A 320 -6.89 -33.47 -41.75
N VAL A 321 -7.60 -33.54 -40.66
CA VAL A 321 -7.77 -32.40 -39.78
C VAL A 321 -6.45 -32.17 -39.09
N LEU A 322 -5.85 -31.01 -39.30
CA LEU A 322 -4.67 -30.61 -38.55
C LEU A 322 -5.11 -30.24 -37.15
N GLU A 323 -4.91 -31.15 -36.21
CA GLU A 323 -5.07 -30.85 -34.82
C GLU A 323 -3.87 -30.01 -34.35
N PHE A 324 -4.15 -28.84 -33.82
CA PHE A 324 -3.11 -28.03 -33.23
C PHE A 324 -2.69 -28.61 -31.86
N PRO A 325 -1.40 -28.50 -31.52
CA PRO A 325 -0.99 -28.86 -30.18
C PRO A 325 -1.83 -28.05 -29.18
N GLU A 326 -2.37 -28.74 -28.19
CA GLU A 326 -3.18 -28.11 -27.13
C GLU A 326 -2.47 -26.87 -26.57
N PRO A 327 -3.19 -25.76 -26.32
CA PRO A 327 -2.62 -24.51 -25.83
C PRO A 327 -2.07 -24.61 -24.39
N GLN A 328 -2.04 -25.82 -23.83
CA GLN A 328 -1.60 -26.08 -22.44
C GLN A 328 -0.21 -25.52 -22.10
N THR A 329 0.71 -25.47 -23.07
CA THR A 329 2.06 -24.93 -22.84
C THR A 329 2.02 -23.42 -22.68
N MET A 330 1.21 -22.71 -23.46
CA MET A 330 1.05 -21.27 -23.38
C MET A 330 0.34 -20.86 -22.08
N ASP A 331 -0.72 -21.58 -21.71
CA ASP A 331 -1.45 -21.34 -20.47
C ASP A 331 -0.56 -21.57 -19.24
N LYS A 332 0.29 -22.59 -19.25
CA LYS A 332 1.30 -22.80 -18.19
C LYS A 332 2.28 -21.65 -18.13
N TYR A 333 2.71 -21.13 -19.27
CA TYR A 333 3.64 -20.01 -19.29
C TYR A 333 2.99 -18.72 -18.77
N LEU A 334 1.75 -18.42 -19.18
CA LEU A 334 0.99 -17.29 -18.65
C LEU A 334 0.81 -17.38 -17.13
N LYS A 335 0.47 -18.57 -16.60
CA LYS A 335 0.43 -18.80 -15.15
C LYS A 335 1.76 -18.56 -14.47
N THR A 336 2.87 -19.02 -15.06
CA THR A 336 4.21 -18.74 -14.51
C THR A 336 4.52 -17.24 -14.48
N LEU A 337 4.05 -16.49 -15.48
CA LEU A 337 4.17 -15.02 -15.48
C LEU A 337 3.29 -14.37 -14.41
N GLU A 338 2.06 -14.86 -14.20
CA GLU A 338 1.18 -14.40 -13.10
C GLU A 338 1.83 -14.65 -11.74
N GLU A 339 2.44 -15.82 -11.53
CA GLU A 339 3.21 -16.14 -10.32
C GLU A 339 4.41 -15.20 -10.13
N LYS A 340 5.12 -14.86 -11.21
CA LYS A 340 6.22 -13.88 -11.16
C LYS A 340 5.70 -12.47 -10.85
N ILE A 341 4.60 -12.05 -11.47
CA ILE A 341 3.97 -10.75 -11.19
C ILE A 341 3.57 -10.67 -9.73
N SER A 342 2.93 -11.73 -9.20
CA SER A 342 2.58 -11.84 -7.77
C SER A 342 3.82 -11.73 -6.88
N LEU A 343 4.88 -12.48 -7.19
CA LEU A 343 6.12 -12.49 -6.40
C LEU A 343 6.82 -11.12 -6.40
N PHE A 344 7.00 -10.51 -7.58
CA PHE A 344 7.73 -9.24 -7.71
C PHE A 344 6.94 -8.04 -7.19
N SER A 345 5.62 -8.07 -7.29
CA SER A 345 4.75 -7.05 -6.70
C SER A 345 4.48 -7.29 -5.22
N SER A 346 4.86 -8.45 -4.68
CA SER A 346 4.46 -8.92 -3.35
C SER A 346 2.95 -8.82 -3.13
N THR A 347 2.17 -9.17 -4.16
CA THR A 347 0.71 -9.11 -4.13
C THR A 347 0.15 -10.49 -4.44
N SER A 348 -0.62 -11.05 -3.52
CA SER A 348 -1.24 -12.36 -3.69
C SER A 348 -2.52 -12.26 -4.52
N PHE A 349 -2.53 -12.90 -5.69
CA PHE A 349 -3.71 -13.00 -6.56
C PHE A 349 -4.54 -14.24 -6.16
N ILE A 350 -5.23 -14.14 -5.01
CA ILE A 350 -6.06 -15.24 -4.52
C ILE A 350 -7.42 -15.18 -5.19
N THR A 351 -7.78 -16.24 -5.92
CA THR A 351 -9.10 -16.38 -6.52
C THR A 351 -10.08 -17.06 -5.57
N PRO A 352 -11.41 -16.83 -5.70
CA PRO A 352 -12.41 -17.57 -4.91
C PRO A 352 -12.26 -19.09 -5.04
N LYS A 353 -11.76 -19.59 -6.17
CA LYS A 353 -11.51 -21.00 -6.41
C LYS A 353 -10.37 -21.52 -5.52
N ASP A 354 -9.32 -20.74 -5.32
CA ASP A 354 -8.19 -21.11 -4.46
C ASP A 354 -8.65 -21.24 -3.00
N ILE A 355 -9.58 -20.38 -2.59
CA ILE A 355 -10.19 -20.43 -1.24
C ILE A 355 -11.02 -21.70 -1.06
N THR A 356 -11.78 -22.11 -2.06
CA THR A 356 -12.70 -23.26 -1.97
C THR A 356 -11.97 -24.59 -2.11
N THR A 357 -10.86 -24.65 -2.86
CA THR A 357 -10.07 -25.87 -3.06
C THR A 357 -9.06 -26.14 -1.97
N SER A 358 -8.65 -25.11 -1.21
CA SER A 358 -7.74 -25.29 -0.07
C SER A 358 -8.55 -25.78 1.15
N ASN A 359 -8.41 -27.06 1.49
CA ASN A 359 -8.84 -27.61 2.78
C ASN A 359 -8.09 -26.99 3.99
N SER A 360 -7.20 -26.06 3.74
CA SER A 360 -6.38 -25.37 4.71
C SER A 360 -7.09 -24.09 5.19
N GLY A 361 -8.16 -24.12 5.90
CA GLY A 361 -8.85 -23.00 6.54
C GLY A 361 -8.16 -21.61 6.54
N GLY A 362 -8.60 -20.69 7.34
CA GLY A 362 -8.05 -19.31 7.38
C GLY A 362 -6.52 -19.20 7.49
N ASN A 363 -5.84 -20.17 8.08
CA ASN A 363 -4.38 -20.19 8.23
C ASN A 363 -3.64 -20.35 6.88
N GLY A 364 -4.18 -21.12 5.93
CA GLY A 364 -3.57 -21.29 4.61
C GLY A 364 -3.63 -19.99 3.79
N ILE A 365 -4.74 -19.27 3.88
CA ILE A 365 -4.90 -17.97 3.23
C ILE A 365 -3.98 -16.93 3.87
N ALA A 366 -3.91 -16.89 5.20
CA ALA A 366 -3.00 -15.99 5.93
C ALA A 366 -1.54 -16.24 5.56
N LEU A 367 -1.13 -17.49 5.40
CA LEU A 367 0.23 -17.83 4.93
C LEU A 367 0.46 -17.38 3.49
N ALA A 368 -0.50 -17.59 2.60
CA ALA A 368 -0.42 -17.12 1.20
C ALA A 368 -0.29 -15.60 1.11
N MET A 369 -0.91 -14.84 2.03
CA MET A 369 -0.85 -13.37 2.09
C MET A 369 0.28 -12.83 2.97
N SER A 370 1.17 -13.69 3.47
CA SER A 370 2.27 -13.26 4.36
C SER A 370 3.23 -12.26 3.70
N ASN A 371 3.48 -12.41 2.40
CA ASN A 371 4.30 -11.47 1.63
C ASN A 371 3.65 -10.09 1.53
N ASP A 372 2.33 -10.04 1.28
CA ASP A 372 1.56 -8.79 1.22
C ASP A 372 1.63 -8.06 2.56
N TYR A 373 1.46 -8.79 3.66
CA TYR A 373 1.55 -8.24 5.00
C TYR A 373 2.96 -7.74 5.33
N SER A 374 4.00 -8.52 4.99
CA SER A 374 5.39 -8.11 5.20
C SER A 374 5.74 -6.82 4.46
N LEU A 375 5.32 -6.72 3.19
CA LEU A 375 5.49 -5.49 2.40
C LEU A 375 4.69 -4.32 3.00
N ALA A 376 3.47 -4.58 3.48
CA ALA A 376 2.65 -3.55 4.11
C ALA A 376 3.28 -3.01 5.39
N VAL A 377 3.87 -3.87 6.24
CA VAL A 377 4.61 -3.46 7.44
C VAL A 377 5.81 -2.59 7.06
N GLN A 378 6.60 -3.00 6.07
CA GLN A 378 7.74 -2.22 5.59
C GLN A 378 7.29 -0.86 5.03
N SER A 379 6.24 -0.86 4.22
CA SER A 379 5.66 0.37 3.67
C SER A 379 5.11 1.29 4.77
N ALA A 380 4.46 0.75 5.80
CA ALA A 380 3.98 1.54 6.93
C ALA A 380 5.12 2.24 7.69
N MET A 381 6.29 1.58 7.82
CA MET A 381 7.48 2.21 8.39
C MET A 381 8.01 3.34 7.51
N ASP A 382 8.02 3.16 6.19
CA ASP A 382 8.42 4.21 5.24
C ASP A 382 7.50 5.44 5.27
N TRP A 383 6.21 5.25 5.54
CA TRP A 383 5.23 6.32 5.66
C TRP A 383 5.19 6.99 7.03
N ARG A 384 5.85 6.42 8.03
CA ARG A 384 5.77 6.88 9.42
C ARG A 384 6.12 8.35 9.61
N GLN A 385 7.21 8.80 8.97
CA GLN A 385 7.64 10.19 9.08
C GLN A 385 6.61 11.14 8.48
N PHE A 386 6.12 10.82 7.26
CA PHE A 386 5.13 11.64 6.58
C PHE A 386 3.84 11.80 7.41
N VAL A 387 3.37 10.70 7.99
CA VAL A 387 2.15 10.71 8.83
C VAL A 387 2.37 11.50 10.13
N ASN A 388 3.54 11.37 10.77
CA ASN A 388 3.86 12.17 11.95
C ASN A 388 3.94 13.68 11.63
N ASP A 389 4.48 14.03 10.47
CA ASP A 389 4.50 15.42 10.02
C ASP A 389 3.08 15.95 9.71
N MET A 390 2.19 15.11 9.16
CA MET A 390 0.76 15.47 9.00
C MET A 390 0.11 15.75 10.36
N VAL A 391 0.32 14.89 11.36
CA VAL A 391 -0.24 15.06 12.71
C VAL A 391 0.30 16.31 13.36
N TYR A 392 1.60 16.59 13.21
CA TYR A 392 2.20 17.79 13.76
C TYR A 392 1.63 19.08 13.13
N LEU A 393 1.50 19.12 11.80
CA LEU A 393 0.89 20.28 11.12
C LEU A 393 -0.60 20.42 11.46
N HIS A 394 -1.30 19.31 11.70
CA HIS A 394 -2.67 19.34 12.22
C HIS A 394 -2.73 20.01 13.58
N GLN A 395 -1.83 19.66 14.51
CA GLN A 395 -1.75 20.29 15.83
C GLN A 395 -1.45 21.80 15.72
N GLU A 396 -0.50 22.19 14.87
CA GLU A 396 -0.21 23.61 14.61
C GLU A 396 -1.39 24.35 13.96
N GLY A 397 -2.12 23.68 13.05
CA GLY A 397 -3.34 24.23 12.46
C GLY A 397 -4.42 24.50 13.50
N LEU A 398 -4.58 23.60 14.47
CA LEU A 398 -5.49 23.80 15.60
C LEU A 398 -5.04 24.97 16.50
N ASP A 399 -3.74 25.14 16.74
CA ASP A 399 -3.22 26.27 17.50
C ASP A 399 -3.43 27.62 16.78
N LEU A 400 -3.37 27.62 15.46
CA LEU A 400 -3.64 28.84 14.66
C LEU A 400 -5.12 29.27 14.70
N GLU A 401 -6.04 28.30 14.80
CA GLU A 401 -7.48 28.58 14.93
C GLU A 401 -7.89 28.94 16.36
N ASN A 402 -7.30 28.28 17.34
CA ASN A 402 -7.64 28.46 18.74
C ASN A 402 -6.62 29.39 19.39
N THR A 403 -6.98 30.65 19.55
CA THR A 403 -6.16 31.61 20.29
C THR A 403 -6.20 31.41 21.79
N ASP A 404 -7.00 30.43 22.26
CA ASP A 404 -7.12 30.09 23.68
C ASP A 404 -5.95 29.25 24.20
N THR A 405 -5.81 29.19 25.50
CA THR A 405 -4.66 28.78 26.31
C THR A 405 -4.10 27.35 26.07
N THR A 406 -4.71 26.53 25.22
CA THR A 406 -4.24 25.16 24.98
C THR A 406 -3.38 25.13 23.72
N HIS A 407 -2.08 24.94 23.89
CA HIS A 407 -1.15 24.76 22.76
C HIS A 407 -1.04 23.28 22.39
N TYR A 408 -1.81 22.84 21.39
CA TYR A 408 -1.85 21.46 20.88
C TYR A 408 -0.48 20.99 20.35
N SER A 409 0.30 21.89 19.72
CA SER A 409 1.62 21.57 19.17
C SER A 409 2.67 21.20 20.23
N THR A 410 2.43 21.54 21.50
CA THR A 410 3.32 21.17 22.61
C THR A 410 3.16 19.71 23.04
N ILE A 411 2.05 19.07 22.68
CA ILE A 411 1.73 17.70 23.06
C ILE A 411 2.42 16.75 22.10
N ARG A 412 3.29 15.89 22.62
CA ARG A 412 3.99 14.89 21.80
C ARG A 412 3.09 13.71 21.50
N ILE A 413 2.66 13.63 20.24
CA ILE A 413 1.85 12.54 19.71
C ILE A 413 2.66 11.79 18.68
N GLY A 414 2.74 10.46 18.81
CA GLY A 414 3.20 9.57 17.78
C GLY A 414 2.02 9.02 16.99
N ALA A 415 2.18 8.86 15.69
CA ALA A 415 1.19 8.25 14.86
C ALA A 415 1.80 7.12 14.02
N LYS A 416 1.06 6.04 13.85
CA LYS A 416 1.51 4.92 13.02
C LYS A 416 0.36 4.36 12.18
N ILE A 417 0.69 3.92 10.98
CA ILE A 417 -0.21 3.14 10.13
C ILE A 417 -0.19 1.71 10.64
N ILE A 418 -1.38 1.15 10.85
CA ILE A 418 -1.55 -0.28 11.14
C ILE A 418 -1.89 -0.97 9.83
N PRO A 419 -0.99 -1.81 9.29
CA PRO A 419 -1.27 -2.57 8.09
C PRO A 419 -2.49 -3.48 8.28
N TRP A 420 -3.26 -3.64 7.21
CA TRP A 420 -4.34 -4.61 7.21
C TRP A 420 -3.77 -6.02 7.33
N SER A 421 -4.38 -6.83 8.16
CA SER A 421 -4.06 -8.26 8.31
C SER A 421 -5.32 -9.08 8.14
N LEU A 422 -5.16 -10.28 7.62
CA LEU A 422 -6.25 -11.24 7.44
C LEU A 422 -6.62 -11.95 8.77
N GLU A 423 -6.22 -11.42 9.90
CA GLU A 423 -6.64 -11.98 11.18
C GLU A 423 -8.15 -11.81 11.33
N THR A 424 -8.83 -12.94 11.38
CA THR A 424 -10.27 -12.94 11.69
C THR A 424 -10.48 -12.43 13.12
N THR A 425 -11.65 -11.85 13.40
CA THR A 425 -12.00 -11.43 14.76
C THR A 425 -11.82 -12.57 15.78
N ASN A 426 -12.12 -13.80 15.39
CA ASN A 426 -11.89 -14.99 16.22
C ASN A 426 -10.41 -15.23 16.50
N THR A 427 -9.53 -15.10 15.50
CA THR A 427 -8.09 -15.27 15.69
C THR A 427 -7.52 -14.18 16.59
N LYS A 428 -7.97 -12.93 16.41
CA LYS A 428 -7.62 -11.81 17.30
C LYS A 428 -8.04 -12.07 18.74
N LEU A 429 -9.27 -12.56 18.97
CA LEU A 429 -9.79 -12.89 20.30
C LEU A 429 -9.02 -14.06 20.93
N ILE A 430 -8.66 -15.09 20.14
CA ILE A 430 -7.85 -16.22 20.64
C ILE A 430 -6.46 -15.73 21.04
N ASN A 431 -5.79 -14.95 20.19
CA ASN A 431 -4.48 -14.39 20.48
C ASN A 431 -4.51 -13.48 21.70
N LEU A 432 -5.52 -12.62 21.80
CA LEU A 432 -5.74 -11.77 22.97
C LEU A 432 -5.99 -12.62 24.24
N GLY A 433 -6.73 -13.72 24.14
CA GLY A 433 -6.93 -14.65 25.23
C GLY A 433 -5.62 -15.30 25.72
N MET A 434 -4.69 -15.62 24.79
CA MET A 434 -3.35 -16.14 25.14
C MET A 434 -2.45 -15.05 25.76
N GLU A 435 -2.58 -13.80 25.34
CA GLU A 435 -1.84 -12.65 25.88
C GLU A 435 -2.42 -12.15 27.20
N ALA A 436 -3.71 -12.41 27.47
CA ALA A 436 -4.45 -11.90 28.62
C ALA A 436 -3.75 -12.11 29.99
N PRO A 437 -3.09 -13.26 30.26
CA PRO A 437 -2.38 -13.45 31.52
C PRO A 437 -1.22 -12.46 31.75
N TYR A 438 -0.69 -11.87 30.67
CA TYR A 438 0.48 -10.99 30.68
C TYR A 438 0.14 -9.50 30.51
N LEU A 439 -1.14 -9.18 30.25
CA LEU A 439 -1.60 -7.82 29.95
C LEU A 439 -2.52 -7.30 31.07
N SER A 440 -2.53 -5.98 31.24
CA SER A 440 -3.53 -5.34 32.10
C SER A 440 -4.94 -5.48 31.50
N THR A 441 -5.96 -5.48 32.36
CA THR A 441 -7.36 -5.55 31.91
C THR A 441 -7.71 -4.42 30.96
N GLN A 442 -7.20 -3.21 31.21
CA GLN A 442 -7.38 -2.07 30.33
C GLN A 442 -6.79 -2.32 28.95
N THR A 443 -5.55 -2.83 28.87
CA THR A 443 -4.89 -3.15 27.58
C THR A 443 -5.63 -4.26 26.83
N ILE A 444 -6.20 -5.25 27.53
CA ILE A 444 -7.00 -6.32 26.92
C ILE A 444 -8.26 -5.73 26.29
N ILE A 445 -8.97 -4.86 26.99
CA ILE A 445 -10.20 -4.22 26.49
C ILE A 445 -9.88 -3.30 25.31
N GLU A 446 -8.82 -2.48 25.41
CA GLU A 446 -8.39 -1.59 24.32
C GLU A 446 -7.99 -2.35 23.05
N LYS A 447 -7.46 -3.57 23.19
CA LYS A 447 -7.11 -4.46 22.05
C LYS A 447 -8.28 -5.31 21.56
N CYS A 448 -9.36 -5.39 22.33
CA CYS A 448 -10.51 -6.22 21.95
C CYS A 448 -11.23 -5.62 20.75
N PRO A 449 -11.41 -6.36 19.66
CA PRO A 449 -12.23 -5.91 18.55
C PRO A 449 -13.67 -5.67 19.06
N ASP A 450 -14.28 -4.59 18.62
CA ASP A 450 -15.67 -4.23 18.95
C ASP A 450 -15.95 -3.88 20.44
N ALA A 451 -14.92 -3.57 21.23
CA ALA A 451 -15.13 -3.07 22.58
C ALA A 451 -15.74 -1.66 22.58
N ASP A 452 -16.76 -1.46 23.42
CA ASP A 452 -17.35 -0.14 23.64
C ASP A 452 -16.29 0.81 24.25
N PRO A 453 -16.20 2.09 23.85
CA PRO A 453 -15.33 3.06 24.50
C PRO A 453 -15.45 3.15 26.01
N ASN A 454 -16.65 2.89 26.55
CA ASN A 454 -16.92 2.89 27.99
C ASN A 454 -16.74 1.51 28.66
N GLU A 455 -16.34 0.48 27.89
CA GLU A 455 -16.20 -0.88 28.40
C GLU A 455 -15.15 -0.98 29.52
N VAL A 456 -14.08 -0.20 29.43
CA VAL A 456 -13.04 -0.14 30.45
C VAL A 456 -13.62 0.27 31.80
N GLU A 457 -14.42 1.34 31.83
CA GLU A 457 -15.05 1.85 33.05
C GLU A 457 -16.06 0.84 33.60
N ARG A 458 -16.86 0.24 32.70
CA ARG A 458 -17.86 -0.78 33.07
C ARG A 458 -17.21 -2.01 33.69
N VAL A 459 -16.14 -2.53 33.07
CA VAL A 459 -15.43 -3.71 33.59
C VAL A 459 -14.72 -3.42 34.91
N ILE A 460 -14.15 -2.22 35.08
CA ILE A 460 -13.55 -1.81 36.35
C ILE A 460 -14.61 -1.73 37.44
N ALA A 461 -15.78 -1.15 37.17
CA ALA A 461 -16.89 -1.07 38.10
C ALA A 461 -17.43 -2.48 38.46
N GLU A 462 -17.60 -3.36 37.47
CA GLU A 462 -18.05 -4.75 37.70
C GLU A 462 -17.02 -5.55 38.51
N ARG A 463 -15.73 -5.45 38.23
CA ARG A 463 -14.67 -6.11 39.00
C ARG A 463 -14.59 -5.57 40.42
N GLY A 464 -14.74 -4.28 40.61
CA GLY A 464 -14.84 -3.69 41.95
C GLY A 464 -15.97 -4.29 42.73
N SER A 465 -17.13 -4.48 42.09
CA SER A 465 -18.30 -5.12 42.73
C SER A 465 -18.09 -6.62 42.99
N LEU A 466 -17.40 -7.36 42.08
CA LEU A 466 -17.05 -8.77 42.26
C LEU A 466 -16.01 -8.99 43.36
N ILE A 467 -15.03 -8.13 43.48
CA ILE A 467 -14.04 -8.17 44.57
C ILE A 467 -14.73 -7.93 45.92
N SER A 468 -15.65 -6.96 45.98
CA SER A 468 -16.46 -6.72 47.16
C SER A 468 -17.34 -7.91 47.52
N ARG A 469 -17.97 -8.56 46.54
CA ARG A 469 -18.76 -9.78 46.76
C ARG A 469 -17.91 -10.97 47.19
N ASN A 470 -16.74 -11.15 46.58
CA ASN A 470 -15.83 -12.22 46.98
C ASN A 470 -15.23 -12.00 48.37
N ALA A 471 -14.91 -10.76 48.74
CA ALA A 471 -14.47 -10.43 50.10
C ALA A 471 -15.59 -10.77 51.11
N GLN A 472 -16.85 -10.38 50.84
CA GLN A 472 -17.99 -10.75 51.69
C GLN A 472 -18.24 -12.26 51.76
N THR A 473 -18.01 -12.99 50.68
CA THR A 473 -18.12 -14.47 50.67
C THR A 473 -16.99 -15.14 51.42
N VAL A 474 -15.80 -14.60 51.39
CA VAL A 474 -14.65 -15.09 52.17
C VAL A 474 -14.86 -14.83 53.66
N ASP A 475 -15.33 -13.63 54.06
CA ASP A 475 -15.68 -13.33 55.45
C ASP A 475 -16.84 -14.24 55.94
N ASN A 476 -17.88 -14.42 55.16
CA ASN A 476 -19.00 -15.31 55.52
C ASN A 476 -18.56 -16.78 55.61
N ASN A 477 -17.59 -17.22 54.83
CA ASN A 477 -17.03 -18.57 54.89
C ASN A 477 -16.07 -18.72 56.06
N ALA A 478 -15.30 -17.68 56.39
CA ALA A 478 -14.45 -17.64 57.60
C ALA A 478 -15.29 -17.72 58.85
N ASP A 479 -16.40 -16.96 58.94
CA ASP A 479 -17.36 -17.02 60.05
C ASP A 479 -18.03 -18.38 60.17
N LYS A 480 -18.41 -19.01 59.03
CA LYS A 480 -18.95 -20.39 59.03
C LYS A 480 -17.89 -21.41 59.45
N ALA A 481 -16.65 -21.28 59.00
CA ALA A 481 -15.57 -22.16 59.37
C ALA A 481 -15.24 -22.03 60.89
N THR A 482 -15.28 -20.80 61.41
CA THR A 482 -15.08 -20.54 62.84
C THR A 482 -16.22 -21.12 63.67
N SER A 483 -17.46 -20.95 63.24
CA SER A 483 -18.62 -21.56 63.92
C SER A 483 -18.63 -23.11 63.84
N MET A 484 -18.21 -23.70 62.73
CA MET A 484 -18.01 -25.15 62.63
C MET A 484 -16.85 -25.69 63.47
N ALA A 485 -15.78 -24.92 63.62
CA ALA A 485 -14.66 -25.29 64.53
C ALA A 485 -15.06 -25.25 65.99
N THR A 486 -15.87 -24.22 66.38
CA THR A 486 -16.42 -24.10 67.73
C THR A 486 -17.36 -25.27 68.05
N ASN A 487 -18.29 -25.59 67.16
CA ASN A 487 -19.16 -26.76 67.31
C ASN A 487 -18.41 -28.12 67.37
N ARG A 488 -17.30 -28.23 66.65
CA ARG A 488 -16.49 -29.44 66.65
C ARG A 488 -15.73 -29.61 67.94
N ASN A 489 -15.29 -28.54 68.55
CA ASN A 489 -14.64 -28.56 69.88
C ASN A 489 -15.63 -28.88 71.01
N ASP A 490 -16.85 -28.40 70.90
CA ASP A 490 -17.92 -28.77 71.84
C ASP A 490 -18.32 -30.27 71.75
N ILE A 491 -18.37 -30.83 70.52
CA ILE A 491 -18.64 -32.24 70.29
C ILE A 491 -17.49 -33.13 70.81
N ILE A 492 -16.23 -32.69 70.72
CA ILE A 492 -15.08 -33.42 71.24
C ILE A 492 -15.05 -33.42 72.75
N ARG A 493 -15.42 -32.32 73.43
CA ARG A 493 -15.53 -32.25 74.88
C ARG A 493 -16.65 -33.14 75.40
N ASP A 494 -17.80 -33.21 74.80
CA ASP A 494 -18.91 -34.09 75.18
C ASP A 494 -18.59 -35.59 74.98
N ASN A 495 -17.62 -35.95 74.15
CA ASN A 495 -17.20 -37.33 73.94
C ASN A 495 -16.06 -37.78 74.85
N GLU A 496 -15.23 -36.84 75.39
CA GLU A 496 -14.18 -37.18 76.37
C GLU A 496 -14.73 -37.54 77.73
N ASP A 497 -15.91 -37.07 78.11
CA ASP A 497 -16.56 -37.42 79.38
C ASP A 497 -17.29 -38.77 79.37
N LYS A 498 -17.25 -39.57 78.29
CA LYS A 498 -17.96 -40.86 78.15
C LYS A 498 -17.09 -42.06 77.89
N ILE A 499 -15.77 -41.98 77.99
CA ILE A 499 -14.89 -43.14 77.86
C ILE A 499 -14.40 -43.60 79.25
N ASP A 500 -15.21 -44.42 79.92
CA ASP A 500 -14.82 -45.27 81.01
C ASP A 500 -13.94 -46.41 80.44
N VAL A 501 -12.70 -46.42 80.77
CA VAL A 501 -11.73 -47.44 80.34
C VAL A 501 -11.76 -48.57 81.28
N GLU A 502 -12.42 -49.69 80.94
CA GLU A 502 -12.18 -50.98 81.60
C GLU A 502 -10.79 -51.50 81.17
N PRO A 503 -9.99 -52.01 82.15
CA PRO A 503 -8.66 -52.52 81.84
C PRO A 503 -8.71 -53.92 81.26
N ALA A 504 -8.20 -54.12 80.08
CA ALA A 504 -8.06 -55.43 79.43
C ALA A 504 -7.06 -56.26 80.16
N GLN A 505 -7.48 -57.44 80.65
CA GLN A 505 -6.60 -58.54 81.20
C GLN A 505 -5.71 -59.09 80.10
N VAL A 506 -4.44 -59.08 80.36
CA VAL A 506 -3.39 -59.82 79.62
C VAL A 506 -3.46 -61.30 80.03
N ASN A 507 -3.77 -62.19 79.07
CA ASN A 507 -3.45 -63.61 79.24
C ASN A 507 -2.43 -64.04 78.21
N SER A 508 -1.43 -64.64 78.75
CA SER A 508 -0.21 -65.36 78.34
C SER A 508 -0.12 -65.88 76.90
#